data_c7639384f8be7e666e0d58064dff04a1
#
_entry.id   c7639384f8be7e666e0d58064dff04a1
#
_cell.length_a   1.000
_cell.length_b   1.000
_cell.length_c   1.000
_cell.angle_alpha   90.00
_cell.angle_beta   90.00
_cell.angle_gamma   90.00
#
_symmetry.space_group_name_H-M   'P 1'
#
loop_
_entity.id
_entity.type
_entity.pdbx_description
1 polymer ?
#
loop_
_entity_poly.entity_id
_entity_poly.type
_entity_poly.pdbx_seq_one_letter_code
_entity_poly.pdbx_strand_id
1 'polypeptide(L)'
;MENRPSSEEYFERTVEQAVVSAVLRAAGPTRRQLLVGLGASALTGLIAELFPLGRLTAFAADPVGKPEKKDVSIGFIPITCGTPIIMAEPLGFYKKHGLNASVKRAAGWAMIRDWAVNKEVDASHFLSPMPLAFTLGAGSLPTPFYMPAVENINGQAITLHIKHKGVKAAADMKGFRFCVPFDFSMHNYLLRYFLAEGGIHPDKDVQIRIVPPAEMVANLKAGNVDGYLGPDPFNQRAVYENAGFIYKLSKDIWDRHPCCAFVVTKEFATQYPNTFGALWRAIVDATHYASDPAHRKEIAAAIAPTNYLNQPVIVLEQILTGTYADGLGNIQKVPDRIDFDPYPWHSMAIWILTQMKRWGHLKGEVNYKAVAEQVYLAAGCDRIEKELGYPTHKATSTKHTIMGKVFDPNLADAYVKSFKIHSMT
;
A
#
# COMPACT_ATOMS: atom_id res chain seq x y z
N MET A 1 -22.66 8.25 -41.53
CA MET A 1 -21.74 8.50 -40.40
C MET A 1 -22.13 7.53 -39.30
N GLU A 2 -21.47 6.39 -39.23
CA GLU A 2 -21.72 5.40 -38.17
C GLU A 2 -21.11 5.91 -36.85
N ASN A 3 -21.96 5.96 -35.84
CA ASN A 3 -21.55 6.30 -34.46
C ASN A 3 -20.56 5.24 -33.97
N ARG A 4 -19.31 5.60 -33.88
CA ARG A 4 -18.34 4.77 -33.14
C ARG A 4 -18.66 4.88 -31.64
N PRO A 5 -18.79 3.74 -30.92
CA PRO A 5 -19.03 3.75 -29.51
C PRO A 5 -17.90 4.49 -28.77
N SER A 6 -18.23 5.14 -27.66
CA SER A 6 -17.26 5.82 -26.82
C SER A 6 -16.23 4.81 -26.27
N SER A 7 -15.07 5.31 -25.84
CA SER A 7 -14.03 4.45 -25.24
C SER A 7 -14.54 3.69 -24.00
N GLU A 8 -15.50 4.25 -23.27
CA GLU A 8 -16.18 3.64 -22.14
C GLU A 8 -17.11 2.50 -22.57
N GLU A 9 -17.95 2.70 -23.58
CA GLU A 9 -18.84 1.65 -24.10
C GLU A 9 -18.07 0.50 -24.77
N TYR A 10 -16.92 0.79 -25.39
CA TYR A 10 -16.04 -0.25 -25.93
C TYR A 10 -15.38 -1.05 -24.81
N PHE A 11 -15.00 -0.38 -23.75
CA PHE A 11 -14.39 -0.98 -22.57
C PHE A 11 -15.39 -1.89 -21.81
N GLU A 12 -16.60 -1.41 -21.54
CA GLU A 12 -17.66 -2.20 -20.90
C GLU A 12 -18.00 -3.46 -21.70
N ARG A 13 -18.18 -3.35 -23.02
CA ARG A 13 -18.43 -4.51 -23.90
C ARG A 13 -17.29 -5.52 -23.91
N THR A 14 -16.05 -5.07 -23.85
CA THR A 14 -14.87 -5.95 -23.86
C THR A 14 -14.74 -6.70 -22.54
N VAL A 15 -15.04 -6.05 -21.42
CA VAL A 15 -15.05 -6.65 -20.08
C VAL A 15 -16.21 -7.66 -19.96
N GLU A 16 -17.43 -7.31 -20.39
CA GLU A 16 -18.55 -8.25 -20.43
C GLU A 16 -18.24 -9.50 -21.27
N GLN A 17 -17.64 -9.33 -22.44
CA GLN A 17 -17.28 -10.45 -23.31
C GLN A 17 -16.18 -11.33 -22.72
N ALA A 18 -15.19 -10.75 -22.04
CA ALA A 18 -14.11 -11.50 -21.39
C ALA A 18 -14.63 -12.29 -20.19
N VAL A 19 -15.46 -11.67 -19.34
CA VAL A 19 -16.09 -12.31 -18.17
C VAL A 19 -17.06 -13.41 -18.63
N VAL A 20 -17.92 -13.15 -19.60
CA VAL A 20 -18.85 -14.14 -20.17
C VAL A 20 -18.09 -15.31 -20.80
N SER A 21 -16.98 -15.06 -21.50
CA SER A 21 -16.17 -16.12 -22.12
C SER A 21 -15.42 -16.97 -21.09
N ALA A 22 -14.98 -16.38 -19.97
CA ALA A 22 -14.34 -17.12 -18.89
C ALA A 22 -15.34 -17.98 -18.12
N VAL A 23 -16.53 -17.45 -17.84
CA VAL A 23 -17.62 -18.15 -17.15
C VAL A 23 -18.21 -19.27 -18.00
N LEU A 24 -18.37 -19.07 -19.32
CA LEU A 24 -18.88 -20.10 -20.23
C LEU A 24 -17.89 -21.26 -20.47
N ARG A 25 -16.60 -21.05 -20.22
CA ARG A 25 -15.60 -22.14 -20.25
C ARG A 25 -15.56 -22.96 -18.96
N ALA A 26 -16.05 -22.41 -17.85
CA ALA A 26 -15.98 -23.03 -16.53
C ALA A 26 -17.27 -23.74 -16.09
N ALA A 27 -18.43 -23.44 -16.69
CA ALA A 27 -19.71 -23.98 -16.21
C ALA A 27 -20.68 -24.25 -17.35
N GLY A 28 -21.32 -25.43 -17.32
CA GLY A 28 -22.34 -25.87 -18.28
C GLY A 28 -23.81 -25.43 -18.08
N PRO A 29 -24.16 -24.26 -17.53
CA PRO A 29 -25.54 -23.78 -17.48
C PRO A 29 -25.85 -22.68 -18.49
N THR A 30 -27.15 -22.52 -18.81
CA THR A 30 -27.68 -21.64 -19.86
C THR A 30 -27.50 -20.14 -19.55
N ARG A 31 -27.33 -19.32 -20.62
CA ARG A 31 -27.16 -17.85 -20.60
C ARG A 31 -28.13 -17.08 -19.68
N ARG A 32 -29.35 -17.56 -19.50
CA ARG A 32 -30.40 -16.88 -18.73
C ARG A 32 -30.22 -17.05 -17.22
N GLN A 33 -29.65 -18.18 -16.76
CA GLN A 33 -29.38 -18.43 -15.36
C GLN A 33 -28.15 -17.67 -14.86
N LEU A 34 -27.22 -17.34 -15.75
CA LEU A 34 -26.03 -16.53 -15.45
C LEU A 34 -26.35 -15.04 -15.23
N LEU A 35 -27.25 -14.47 -16.02
CA LEU A 35 -27.54 -13.03 -15.98
C LEU A 35 -28.41 -12.61 -14.78
N VAL A 36 -29.15 -13.52 -14.17
CA VAL A 36 -30.04 -13.24 -13.04
C VAL A 36 -29.35 -13.50 -11.69
N GLY A 37 -28.23 -14.25 -11.66
CA GLY A 37 -27.52 -14.68 -10.43
C GLY A 37 -26.24 -13.92 -10.11
N LEU A 38 -25.78 -13.00 -10.99
CA LEU A 38 -24.53 -12.25 -10.80
C LEU A 38 -24.72 -11.01 -9.93
N GLY A 39 -25.24 -11.21 -8.71
CA GLY A 39 -25.00 -10.28 -7.61
C GLY A 39 -23.57 -10.44 -7.09
N ALA A 40 -23.10 -9.48 -6.28
CA ALA A 40 -21.73 -9.41 -5.73
C ALA A 40 -21.23 -10.72 -5.04
N SER A 41 -22.12 -11.62 -4.64
CA SER A 41 -21.82 -12.95 -4.12
C SER A 41 -21.20 -13.91 -5.16
N ALA A 42 -21.46 -13.71 -6.45
CA ALA A 42 -20.86 -14.52 -7.51
C ALA A 42 -19.40 -14.13 -7.78
N LEU A 43 -19.04 -12.85 -7.61
CA LEU A 43 -17.66 -12.39 -7.73
C LEU A 43 -16.76 -13.01 -6.64
N THR A 44 -17.27 -13.13 -5.43
CA THR A 44 -16.56 -13.77 -4.30
C THR A 44 -16.43 -15.28 -4.49
N GLY A 45 -17.43 -15.96 -5.05
CA GLY A 45 -17.37 -17.38 -5.41
C GLY A 45 -16.37 -17.64 -6.53
N LEU A 46 -16.36 -16.81 -7.56
CA LEU A 46 -15.40 -16.90 -8.68
C LEU A 46 -13.95 -16.67 -8.22
N ILE A 47 -13.75 -15.76 -7.28
CA ILE A 47 -12.44 -15.51 -6.66
C ILE A 47 -12.00 -16.74 -5.87
N ALA A 48 -12.86 -17.39 -5.09
CA ALA A 48 -12.53 -18.59 -4.31
C ALA A 48 -12.15 -19.78 -5.21
N GLU A 49 -12.80 -19.98 -6.35
CA GLU A 49 -12.45 -21.03 -7.34
C GLU A 49 -11.16 -20.72 -8.11
N LEU A 50 -10.90 -19.44 -8.41
CA LEU A 50 -9.66 -19.02 -9.06
C LEU A 50 -8.45 -19.08 -8.15
N PHE A 51 -8.66 -19.17 -6.82
CA PHE A 51 -7.61 -19.16 -5.80
C PHE A 51 -7.76 -20.33 -4.80
N PRO A 52 -7.39 -21.56 -5.14
CA PRO A 52 -7.37 -22.64 -4.16
C PRO A 52 -6.29 -22.35 -3.10
N LEU A 53 -6.73 -21.95 -1.91
CA LEU A 53 -5.91 -21.57 -0.74
C LEU A 53 -4.87 -22.63 -0.34
N GLY A 54 -5.17 -23.92 -0.58
CA GLY A 54 -4.29 -25.02 -0.15
C GLY A 54 -2.93 -25.12 -0.88
N ARG A 55 -2.79 -24.55 -2.09
CA ARG A 55 -1.52 -24.62 -2.84
C ARG A 55 -0.52 -23.53 -2.49
N LEU A 56 -0.98 -22.37 -2.00
CA LEU A 56 -0.11 -21.23 -1.71
C LEU A 56 0.66 -21.36 -0.40
N THR A 57 0.06 -22.03 0.57
CA THR A 57 0.76 -22.38 1.80
C THR A 57 1.91 -23.36 1.56
N ALA A 58 1.88 -24.12 0.45
CA ALA A 58 2.97 -25.02 0.06
C ALA A 58 4.18 -24.27 -0.48
N PHE A 59 4.00 -23.20 -1.28
CA PHE A 59 5.14 -22.51 -1.92
C PHE A 59 6.15 -21.87 -0.95
N ALA A 60 5.70 -21.44 0.23
CA ALA A 60 6.58 -20.87 1.24
C ALA A 60 7.12 -21.92 2.24
N ALA A 61 6.65 -23.19 2.18
CA ALA A 61 6.99 -24.23 3.15
C ALA A 61 8.16 -25.11 2.69
N ASP A 62 8.42 -25.21 1.38
CA ASP A 62 9.50 -26.03 0.85
C ASP A 62 10.83 -25.26 0.87
N PRO A 63 11.97 -25.96 1.09
CA PRO A 63 13.27 -25.36 0.89
C PRO A 63 13.33 -24.78 -0.52
N VAL A 64 13.76 -23.54 -0.64
CA VAL A 64 13.84 -22.87 -1.94
C VAL A 64 14.83 -23.65 -2.80
N GLY A 65 14.34 -24.19 -3.92
CA GLY A 65 15.19 -24.73 -4.97
C GLY A 65 16.02 -23.61 -5.62
N LYS A 66 16.80 -23.96 -6.64
CA LYS A 66 17.48 -22.92 -7.43
C LYS A 66 16.43 -22.01 -8.09
N PRO A 67 16.57 -20.68 -8.00
CA PRO A 67 15.70 -19.76 -8.71
C PRO A 67 15.61 -20.11 -10.21
N GLU A 68 14.39 -20.17 -10.75
CA GLU A 68 14.13 -20.41 -12.18
C GLU A 68 14.64 -19.23 -13.00
N LYS A 69 14.53 -18.03 -12.45
CA LYS A 69 14.97 -16.77 -13.02
C LYS A 69 15.82 -16.04 -11.98
N LYS A 70 17.10 -15.80 -12.27
CA LYS A 70 18.00 -15.08 -11.35
C LYS A 70 17.97 -13.58 -11.56
N ASP A 71 17.90 -13.15 -12.82
CA ASP A 71 17.86 -11.75 -13.19
C ASP A 71 16.41 -11.25 -13.05
N VAL A 72 16.13 -10.50 -11.99
CA VAL A 72 14.79 -10.01 -11.67
C VAL A 72 14.77 -8.49 -11.61
N SER A 73 13.68 -7.90 -12.07
CA SER A 73 13.45 -6.45 -12.02
C SER A 73 12.35 -6.13 -11.01
N ILE A 74 12.60 -5.12 -10.16
CA ILE A 74 11.66 -4.73 -9.11
C ILE A 74 11.35 -3.24 -9.26
N GLY A 75 10.08 -2.92 -9.51
CA GLY A 75 9.64 -1.54 -9.60
C GLY A 75 9.54 -0.88 -8.23
N PHE A 76 9.99 0.38 -8.09
CA PHE A 76 9.85 1.13 -6.85
C PHE A 76 9.51 2.61 -7.08
N ILE A 77 8.87 3.23 -6.08
CA ILE A 77 8.70 4.67 -5.97
C ILE A 77 9.77 5.20 -5.01
N PRO A 78 10.45 6.34 -5.33
CA PRO A 78 11.55 6.88 -4.52
C PRO A 78 11.06 7.55 -3.24
N ILE A 79 10.61 6.74 -2.28
CA ILE A 79 10.14 7.12 -0.95
C ILE A 79 10.74 6.19 0.11
N THR A 80 10.85 6.68 1.34
CA THR A 80 11.44 5.90 2.44
C THR A 80 10.62 4.66 2.83
N CYS A 81 9.35 4.64 2.46
CA CYS A 81 8.50 3.47 2.70
C CYS A 81 8.99 2.22 1.95
N GLY A 82 9.63 2.39 0.78
CA GLY A 82 10.22 1.30 0.00
C GLY A 82 11.65 0.92 0.41
N THR A 83 12.10 1.37 1.58
CA THR A 83 13.48 1.13 2.05
C THR A 83 13.91 -0.33 1.93
N PRO A 84 13.14 -1.35 2.35
CA PRO A 84 13.57 -2.75 2.23
C PRO A 84 13.86 -3.19 0.80
N ILE A 85 12.99 -2.86 -0.15
CA ILE A 85 13.20 -3.16 -1.58
C ILE A 85 14.44 -2.44 -2.12
N ILE A 86 14.59 -1.16 -1.80
CA ILE A 86 15.64 -0.31 -2.36
C ILE A 86 17.01 -0.69 -1.80
N MET A 87 17.13 -0.79 -0.47
CA MET A 87 18.42 -1.09 0.18
C MET A 87 18.89 -2.52 -0.05
N ALA A 88 17.98 -3.43 -0.36
CA ALA A 88 18.32 -4.83 -0.61
C ALA A 88 19.29 -5.01 -1.80
N GLU A 89 19.30 -4.06 -2.75
CA GLU A 89 20.26 -4.07 -3.84
C GLU A 89 21.69 -3.65 -3.38
N PRO A 90 21.92 -2.41 -2.88
CA PRO A 90 23.27 -1.97 -2.48
C PRO A 90 23.81 -2.71 -1.25
N LEU A 91 22.96 -3.18 -0.34
CA LEU A 91 23.40 -3.94 0.84
C LEU A 91 23.46 -5.45 0.60
N GLY A 92 23.13 -5.93 -0.60
CA GLY A 92 23.40 -7.30 -1.04
C GLY A 92 22.40 -8.36 -0.59
N PHE A 93 21.23 -8.00 -0.06
CA PHE A 93 20.21 -8.98 0.38
C PHE A 93 19.71 -9.86 -0.77
N TYR A 94 19.50 -9.31 -1.96
CA TYR A 94 19.12 -10.11 -3.13
C TYR A 94 20.19 -11.15 -3.49
N LYS A 95 21.47 -10.75 -3.48
CA LYS A 95 22.60 -11.66 -3.76
C LYS A 95 22.73 -12.75 -2.71
N LYS A 96 22.51 -12.42 -1.42
CA LYS A 96 22.48 -13.37 -0.30
C LYS A 96 21.48 -14.50 -0.57
N HIS A 97 20.35 -14.20 -1.20
CA HIS A 97 19.30 -15.16 -1.56
C HIS A 97 19.39 -15.67 -3.01
N GLY A 98 20.55 -15.53 -3.68
CA GLY A 98 20.86 -16.12 -4.97
C GLY A 98 20.26 -15.40 -6.19
N LEU A 99 19.88 -14.13 -6.05
CA LEU A 99 19.26 -13.31 -7.10
C LEU A 99 20.19 -12.18 -7.59
N ASN A 100 20.14 -11.91 -8.88
CA ASN A 100 20.61 -10.69 -9.52
C ASN A 100 19.45 -9.72 -9.69
N ALA A 101 18.98 -9.12 -8.62
CA ALA A 101 17.88 -8.18 -8.70
C ALA A 101 18.38 -6.78 -9.03
N SER A 102 17.60 -6.07 -9.86
CA SER A 102 17.77 -4.65 -10.14
C SER A 102 16.50 -3.89 -9.78
N VAL A 103 16.65 -2.76 -9.08
CA VAL A 103 15.52 -1.92 -8.75
C VAL A 103 15.31 -0.85 -9.83
N LYS A 104 14.05 -0.67 -10.26
CA LYS A 104 13.67 0.21 -11.37
C LYS A 104 12.76 1.31 -10.84
N ARG A 105 13.23 2.56 -10.95
CA ARG A 105 12.52 3.72 -10.42
C ARG A 105 11.33 4.12 -11.30
N ALA A 106 10.14 4.23 -10.71
CA ALA A 106 8.93 4.74 -11.34
C ALA A 106 8.62 6.18 -10.89
N ALA A 107 7.97 6.95 -11.76
CA ALA A 107 7.61 8.33 -11.49
C ALA A 107 6.36 8.47 -10.60
N GLY A 108 5.49 7.46 -10.58
CA GLY A 108 4.25 7.49 -9.83
C GLY A 108 3.54 6.15 -9.79
N TRP A 109 2.48 6.08 -8.98
CA TRP A 109 1.77 4.83 -8.67
C TRP A 109 1.00 4.24 -9.86
N ALA A 110 0.52 5.06 -10.79
CA ALA A 110 -0.10 4.58 -12.02
C ALA A 110 0.92 3.83 -12.88
N MET A 111 2.13 4.38 -13.05
CA MET A 111 3.20 3.75 -13.81
C MET A 111 3.61 2.40 -13.22
N ILE A 112 3.82 2.33 -11.90
CA ILE A 112 4.27 1.07 -11.28
C ILE A 112 3.17 -0.01 -11.33
N ARG A 113 1.88 0.39 -11.22
CA ARG A 113 0.74 -0.49 -11.48
C ARG A 113 0.81 -1.07 -12.90
N ASP A 114 0.99 -0.19 -13.89
CA ASP A 114 0.99 -0.59 -15.29
C ASP A 114 2.17 -1.51 -15.60
N TRP A 115 3.35 -1.24 -15.06
CA TRP A 115 4.50 -2.12 -15.17
C TRP A 115 4.24 -3.52 -14.58
N ALA A 116 3.59 -3.59 -13.42
CA ALA A 116 3.27 -4.87 -12.78
C ALA A 116 2.22 -5.65 -13.58
N VAL A 117 1.16 -4.98 -14.06
CA VAL A 117 0.09 -5.59 -14.86
C VAL A 117 0.61 -6.06 -16.23
N ASN A 118 1.45 -5.26 -16.86
CA ASN A 118 2.03 -5.54 -18.19
C ASN A 118 3.28 -6.44 -18.10
N LYS A 119 3.70 -6.89 -16.90
CA LYS A 119 4.87 -7.75 -16.68
C LYS A 119 6.20 -7.10 -17.12
N GLU A 120 6.27 -5.77 -17.05
CA GLU A 120 7.51 -5.02 -17.31
C GLU A 120 8.48 -5.08 -16.13
N VAL A 121 7.98 -5.50 -14.97
CA VAL A 121 8.73 -5.83 -13.77
C VAL A 121 8.22 -7.14 -13.15
N ASP A 122 9.09 -7.86 -12.45
CA ASP A 122 8.79 -9.15 -11.83
C ASP A 122 8.10 -8.99 -10.47
N ALA A 123 8.48 -7.95 -9.75
CA ALA A 123 7.91 -7.59 -8.46
C ALA A 123 7.79 -6.07 -8.33
N SER A 124 7.05 -5.60 -7.36
CA SER A 124 6.78 -4.17 -7.22
C SER A 124 6.63 -3.74 -5.77
N HIS A 125 7.08 -2.52 -5.52
CA HIS A 125 6.70 -1.72 -4.38
C HIS A 125 5.31 -1.14 -4.63
N PHE A 126 4.31 -1.53 -3.84
CA PHE A 126 2.95 -0.99 -3.89
C PHE A 126 2.59 -0.31 -2.57
N LEU A 127 1.53 0.51 -2.60
CA LEU A 127 0.83 0.92 -1.39
C LEU A 127 -0.03 -0.26 -0.90
N SER A 128 -0.08 -0.50 0.41
CA SER A 128 -0.79 -1.66 0.99
C SER A 128 -2.24 -1.83 0.52
N PRO A 129 -3.04 -0.78 0.21
CA PRO A 129 -4.36 -0.94 -0.37
C PRO A 129 -4.39 -1.40 -1.84
N MET A 130 -3.33 -1.14 -2.63
CA MET A 130 -3.35 -1.41 -4.07
C MET A 130 -3.54 -2.89 -4.42
N PRO A 131 -2.87 -3.88 -3.80
CA PRO A 131 -3.05 -5.28 -4.15
C PRO A 131 -4.48 -5.77 -3.86
N LEU A 132 -5.14 -5.24 -2.82
CA LEU A 132 -6.55 -5.52 -2.53
C LEU A 132 -7.46 -4.91 -3.60
N ALA A 133 -7.25 -3.61 -3.91
CA ALA A 133 -8.04 -2.89 -4.91
C ALA A 133 -7.98 -3.56 -6.27
N PHE A 134 -6.77 -3.84 -6.77
CA PHE A 134 -6.58 -4.37 -8.12
C PHE A 134 -6.98 -5.84 -8.25
N THR A 135 -6.84 -6.64 -7.20
CA THR A 135 -7.38 -8.00 -7.16
C THR A 135 -8.91 -7.99 -7.27
N LEU A 136 -9.57 -6.98 -6.69
CA LEU A 136 -11.02 -6.81 -6.76
C LEU A 136 -11.50 -6.01 -7.99
N GLY A 137 -10.60 -5.55 -8.86
CA GLY A 137 -10.95 -4.76 -10.02
C GLY A 137 -11.31 -3.30 -9.74
N ALA A 138 -10.96 -2.78 -8.56
CA ALA A 138 -11.14 -1.37 -8.27
C ALA A 138 -9.98 -0.55 -8.87
N GLY A 139 -10.30 0.38 -9.77
CA GLY A 139 -9.33 1.27 -10.40
C GLY A 139 -8.41 0.64 -11.46
N SER A 140 -8.65 -0.63 -11.82
CA SER A 140 -7.98 -1.34 -12.92
C SER A 140 -8.79 -2.56 -13.35
N LEU A 141 -8.38 -3.25 -14.42
CA LEU A 141 -8.83 -4.60 -14.68
C LEU A 141 -8.46 -5.51 -13.50
N PRO A 142 -9.35 -6.46 -13.10
CA PRO A 142 -9.03 -7.40 -12.03
C PRO A 142 -7.72 -8.14 -12.32
N THR A 143 -6.73 -7.90 -11.50
CA THR A 143 -5.42 -8.56 -11.60
C THR A 143 -5.07 -9.12 -10.23
N PRO A 144 -4.97 -10.45 -10.10
CA PRO A 144 -4.64 -11.09 -8.83
C PRO A 144 -3.21 -10.80 -8.39
N PHE A 145 -3.06 -10.10 -7.28
CA PHE A 145 -1.79 -9.82 -6.62
C PHE A 145 -1.67 -10.58 -5.31
N TYR A 146 -0.44 -10.90 -4.95
CA TYR A 146 -0.03 -11.35 -3.62
C TYR A 146 0.80 -10.27 -2.95
N MET A 147 0.54 -10.09 -1.68
CA MET A 147 1.31 -9.26 -0.77
C MET A 147 2.02 -10.16 0.25
N PRO A 148 3.22 -10.62 -0.06
CA PRO A 148 3.99 -11.49 0.82
C PRO A 148 4.51 -10.78 2.06
N ALA A 149 4.81 -9.47 1.97
CA ALA A 149 5.34 -8.71 3.07
C ALA A 149 4.86 -7.25 3.05
N VAL A 150 4.65 -6.69 4.23
CA VAL A 150 4.66 -5.24 4.46
C VAL A 150 6.10 -4.76 4.37
N GLU A 151 6.34 -3.62 3.76
CA GLU A 151 7.67 -3.03 3.73
C GLU A 151 7.94 -2.14 4.93
N ASN A 152 6.93 -1.32 5.28
CA ASN A 152 7.02 -0.42 6.43
C ASN A 152 5.69 -0.22 7.12
N ILE A 153 5.77 0.10 8.38
CA ILE A 153 4.68 0.61 9.20
C ILE A 153 4.93 2.06 9.57
N ASN A 154 3.87 2.86 9.79
CA ASN A 154 3.98 4.31 10.01
C ASN A 154 4.63 5.03 8.81
N GLY A 155 5.47 6.05 9.00
CA GLY A 155 6.31 6.67 7.96
C GLY A 155 5.62 7.69 7.06
N GLN A 156 4.49 8.25 7.51
CA GLN A 156 3.72 9.27 6.80
C GLN A 156 3.40 10.43 7.75
N ALA A 157 3.05 11.57 7.21
CA ALA A 157 2.59 12.70 8.02
C ALA A 157 1.56 13.57 7.27
N ILE A 158 0.71 14.25 8.03
CA ILE A 158 0.01 15.45 7.56
C ILE A 158 1.01 16.58 7.68
N THR A 159 1.41 17.11 6.53
CA THR A 159 2.28 18.27 6.40
C THR A 159 1.47 19.44 5.91
N LEU A 160 1.50 20.56 6.62
CA LEU A 160 0.79 21.78 6.26
C LEU A 160 1.75 22.86 5.80
N HIS A 161 1.29 23.72 4.89
CA HIS A 161 2.03 24.92 4.48
C HIS A 161 2.30 25.81 5.68
N ILE A 162 3.46 26.45 5.73
CA ILE A 162 3.93 27.25 6.88
C ILE A 162 2.94 28.38 7.27
N LYS A 163 2.14 28.90 6.34
CA LYS A 163 1.10 29.88 6.62
C LYS A 163 0.02 29.38 7.58
N HIS A 164 -0.15 28.07 7.71
CA HIS A 164 -1.18 27.41 8.52
C HIS A 164 -0.70 26.97 9.91
N LYS A 165 0.40 27.49 10.43
CA LYS A 165 0.94 27.15 11.75
C LYS A 165 -0.02 27.43 12.92
N GLY A 166 -1.11 28.16 12.69
CA GLY A 166 -2.16 28.41 13.67
C GLY A 166 -3.24 27.32 13.78
N VAL A 167 -3.25 26.34 12.87
CA VAL A 167 -4.20 25.21 12.89
C VAL A 167 -3.99 24.36 14.13
N LYS A 168 -5.07 24.11 14.89
CA LYS A 168 -5.03 23.30 16.12
C LYS A 168 -5.81 21.99 15.99
N ALA A 169 -6.87 21.97 15.18
CA ALA A 169 -7.77 20.83 15.04
C ALA A 169 -8.13 20.59 13.56
N ALA A 170 -8.65 19.40 13.25
CA ALA A 170 -9.16 19.10 11.91
C ALA A 170 -10.26 20.08 11.47
N ALA A 171 -11.09 20.55 12.41
CA ALA A 171 -12.15 21.53 12.13
C ALA A 171 -11.63 22.85 11.50
N ASP A 172 -10.40 23.24 11.83
CA ASP A 172 -9.78 24.46 11.28
C ASP A 172 -9.36 24.29 9.80
N MET A 173 -9.44 23.08 9.28
CA MET A 173 -9.00 22.73 7.92
C MET A 173 -10.14 22.83 6.89
N LYS A 174 -11.32 23.31 7.28
CA LYS A 174 -12.43 23.49 6.33
C LYS A 174 -12.03 24.45 5.20
N GLY A 175 -12.30 24.03 3.96
CA GLY A 175 -11.90 24.76 2.76
C GLY A 175 -10.47 24.49 2.28
N PHE A 176 -9.68 23.68 2.98
CA PHE A 176 -8.32 23.38 2.57
C PHE A 176 -8.29 22.53 1.29
N ARG A 177 -7.24 22.75 0.52
CA ARG A 177 -6.86 21.92 -0.62
C ARG A 177 -5.73 20.97 -0.17
N PHE A 178 -6.06 19.71 -0.10
CA PHE A 178 -5.08 18.66 0.21
C PHE A 178 -4.65 17.91 -1.05
N CYS A 179 -3.49 17.25 -0.97
CA CYS A 179 -3.16 16.19 -1.90
C CYS A 179 -2.70 14.92 -1.18
N VAL A 180 -2.87 13.80 -1.88
CA VAL A 180 -2.43 12.47 -1.48
C VAL A 180 -1.78 11.79 -2.69
N PRO A 181 -0.92 10.77 -2.51
CA PRO A 181 -0.14 10.22 -3.62
C PRO A 181 -0.96 9.34 -4.58
N PHE A 182 -2.06 8.76 -4.13
CA PHE A 182 -2.90 7.86 -4.90
C PHE A 182 -4.25 7.59 -4.21
N ASP A 183 -5.30 7.26 -4.99
CA ASP A 183 -6.63 6.96 -4.44
C ASP A 183 -6.60 5.75 -3.50
N PHE A 184 -5.99 4.65 -3.95
CA PHE A 184 -5.86 3.43 -3.15
C PHE A 184 -4.58 3.46 -2.31
N SER A 185 -4.54 4.39 -1.34
CA SER A 185 -3.39 4.60 -0.46
C SER A 185 -3.80 4.71 1.00
N MET A 186 -2.93 4.28 1.91
CA MET A 186 -3.10 4.57 3.34
C MET A 186 -3.14 6.07 3.61
N HIS A 187 -2.40 6.86 2.83
CA HIS A 187 -2.42 8.32 2.89
C HIS A 187 -3.83 8.88 2.70
N ASN A 188 -4.53 8.44 1.65
CA ASN A 188 -5.91 8.87 1.37
C ASN A 188 -6.87 8.41 2.48
N TYR A 189 -6.80 7.14 2.88
CA TYR A 189 -7.73 6.60 3.88
C TYR A 189 -7.50 7.19 5.27
N LEU A 190 -6.25 7.42 5.68
CA LEU A 190 -5.95 8.04 6.97
C LEU A 190 -6.29 9.53 7.00
N LEU A 191 -6.05 10.28 5.90
CA LEU A 191 -6.46 11.68 5.81
C LEU A 191 -8.00 11.80 5.90
N ARG A 192 -8.73 11.01 5.12
CA ARG A 192 -10.20 10.98 5.16
C ARG A 192 -10.73 10.57 6.53
N TYR A 193 -10.09 9.59 7.16
CA TYR A 193 -10.44 9.17 8.51
C TYR A 193 -10.23 10.30 9.51
N PHE A 194 -9.05 10.92 9.51
CA PHE A 194 -8.70 12.02 10.41
C PHE A 194 -9.67 13.22 10.27
N LEU A 195 -9.94 13.64 9.05
CA LEU A 195 -10.87 14.74 8.77
C LEU A 195 -12.29 14.40 9.23
N ALA A 196 -12.78 13.21 8.90
CA ALA A 196 -14.15 12.78 9.23
C ALA A 196 -14.37 12.66 10.75
N GLU A 197 -13.40 12.10 11.49
CA GLU A 197 -13.48 12.04 12.96
C GLU A 197 -13.39 13.44 13.59
N GLY A 198 -12.78 14.42 12.91
CA GLY A 198 -12.79 15.83 13.29
C GLY A 198 -14.00 16.63 12.80
N GLY A 199 -15.03 15.96 12.24
CA GLY A 199 -16.28 16.58 11.80
C GLY A 199 -16.22 17.24 10.41
N ILE A 200 -15.11 17.05 9.65
CA ILE A 200 -14.93 17.56 8.29
C ILE A 200 -15.29 16.46 7.28
N HIS A 201 -16.23 16.76 6.38
CA HIS A 201 -16.58 15.83 5.30
C HIS A 201 -15.53 15.90 4.18
N PRO A 202 -14.76 14.82 3.91
CA PRO A 202 -13.65 14.87 2.97
C PRO A 202 -14.03 15.22 1.52
N ASP A 203 -15.28 14.96 1.11
CA ASP A 203 -15.75 15.21 -0.25
C ASP A 203 -16.51 16.54 -0.39
N LYS A 204 -16.85 17.22 0.74
CA LYS A 204 -17.64 18.47 0.75
C LYS A 204 -16.88 19.67 1.28
N ASP A 205 -16.17 19.45 2.40
CA ASP A 205 -15.61 20.53 3.20
C ASP A 205 -14.15 20.84 2.84
N VAL A 206 -13.50 19.96 2.08
CA VAL A 206 -12.12 20.11 1.60
C VAL A 206 -12.01 19.63 0.15
N GLN A 207 -10.87 19.90 -0.50
CA GLN A 207 -10.54 19.31 -1.80
C GLN A 207 -9.35 18.38 -1.63
N ILE A 208 -9.49 17.10 -2.04
CA ILE A 208 -8.40 16.15 -2.04
C ILE A 208 -8.05 15.81 -3.49
N ARG A 209 -6.79 15.99 -3.86
CA ARG A 209 -6.28 15.75 -5.23
C ARG A 209 -5.17 14.72 -5.19
N ILE A 210 -5.02 13.98 -6.28
CA ILE A 210 -3.88 13.07 -6.46
C ILE A 210 -2.71 13.87 -7.01
N VAL A 211 -1.56 13.79 -6.32
CA VAL A 211 -0.29 14.41 -6.75
C VAL A 211 0.83 13.42 -6.50
N PRO A 212 1.68 13.13 -7.50
CA PRO A 212 2.85 12.27 -7.31
C PRO A 212 3.72 12.79 -6.15
N PRO A 213 4.30 11.90 -5.32
CA PRO A 213 5.08 12.32 -4.15
C PRO A 213 6.17 13.35 -4.46
N ALA A 214 6.90 13.18 -5.54
CA ALA A 214 7.98 14.10 -5.94
C ALA A 214 7.52 15.55 -6.22
N GLU A 215 6.24 15.75 -6.50
CA GLU A 215 5.64 17.05 -6.80
C GLU A 215 4.99 17.73 -5.60
N MET A 216 4.79 16.99 -4.48
CA MET A 216 4.03 17.48 -3.32
C MET A 216 4.67 18.74 -2.69
N VAL A 217 5.98 18.73 -2.50
CA VAL A 217 6.70 19.87 -1.88
C VAL A 217 6.62 21.11 -2.77
N ALA A 218 6.78 20.97 -4.08
CA ALA A 218 6.67 22.08 -5.02
C ALA A 218 5.24 22.67 -5.03
N ASN A 219 4.21 21.81 -5.02
CA ASN A 219 2.81 22.26 -4.95
C ASN A 219 2.50 22.96 -3.61
N LEU A 220 3.05 22.47 -2.50
CA LEU A 220 2.92 23.12 -1.21
C LEU A 220 3.57 24.50 -1.23
N LYS A 221 4.83 24.58 -1.68
CA LYS A 221 5.62 25.82 -1.75
C LYS A 221 5.00 26.89 -2.65
N ALA A 222 4.39 26.46 -3.75
CA ALA A 222 3.65 27.34 -4.66
C ALA A 222 2.27 27.78 -4.13
N GLY A 223 1.81 27.23 -3.00
CA GLY A 223 0.49 27.49 -2.46
C GLY A 223 -0.66 26.88 -3.25
N ASN A 224 -0.39 25.93 -4.15
CA ASN A 224 -1.39 25.19 -4.90
C ASN A 224 -2.21 24.25 -3.99
N VAL A 225 -1.61 23.77 -2.91
CA VAL A 225 -2.24 23.01 -1.84
C VAL A 225 -1.94 23.65 -0.48
N ASP A 226 -2.83 23.44 0.47
CA ASP A 226 -2.70 23.94 1.84
C ASP A 226 -1.97 22.93 2.73
N GLY A 227 -1.99 21.65 2.32
CA GLY A 227 -1.28 20.57 2.96
C GLY A 227 -1.41 19.26 2.19
N TYR A 228 -0.81 18.22 2.73
CA TYR A 228 -0.94 16.86 2.20
C TYR A 228 -0.77 15.83 3.31
N LEU A 229 -1.35 14.66 3.15
CA LEU A 229 -0.88 13.46 3.82
C LEU A 229 -0.04 12.70 2.80
N GLY A 230 1.26 12.69 3.02
CA GLY A 230 2.23 12.18 2.07
C GLY A 230 3.28 11.27 2.71
N PRO A 231 4.03 10.52 1.89
CA PRO A 231 5.12 9.69 2.36
C PRO A 231 6.37 10.53 2.64
N ASP A 232 7.21 10.05 3.55
CA ASP A 232 8.59 10.54 3.61
C ASP A 232 9.38 10.01 2.37
N PRO A 233 10.35 10.80 1.84
CA PRO A 233 10.99 11.93 2.51
C PRO A 233 10.32 13.30 2.33
N PHE A 234 9.19 13.37 1.65
CA PHE A 234 8.63 14.67 1.23
C PHE A 234 8.06 15.49 2.40
N ASN A 235 7.66 14.86 3.51
CA ASN A 235 7.28 15.59 4.72
C ASN A 235 8.50 16.31 5.31
N GLN A 236 9.60 15.60 5.52
CA GLN A 236 10.83 16.19 6.06
C GLN A 236 11.48 17.14 5.06
N ARG A 237 11.34 16.89 3.77
CA ARG A 237 11.83 17.77 2.71
C ARG A 237 11.10 19.12 2.72
N ALA A 238 9.79 19.14 2.95
CA ALA A 238 9.04 20.39 3.09
C ALA A 238 9.53 21.24 4.28
N VAL A 239 9.88 20.61 5.39
CA VAL A 239 10.51 21.27 6.55
C VAL A 239 11.89 21.79 6.18
N TYR A 240 12.74 20.96 5.57
CA TYR A 240 14.08 21.32 5.15
C TYR A 240 14.10 22.51 4.19
N GLU A 241 13.11 22.64 3.32
CA GLU A 241 12.94 23.74 2.38
C GLU A 241 12.15 24.93 2.94
N ASN A 242 11.79 24.93 4.23
CA ASN A 242 10.96 25.96 4.87
C ASN A 242 9.60 26.20 4.16
N ALA A 243 9.06 25.18 3.48
CA ALA A 243 7.79 25.24 2.77
C ALA A 243 6.60 24.89 3.69
N GLY A 244 6.83 24.05 4.69
CA GLY A 244 5.79 23.54 5.56
C GLY A 244 6.32 23.04 6.90
N PHE A 245 5.40 22.51 7.70
CA PHE A 245 5.69 21.90 8.98
C PHE A 245 4.93 20.57 9.13
N ILE A 246 5.45 19.67 9.94
CA ILE A 246 4.78 18.41 10.26
C ILE A 246 3.71 18.68 11.30
N TYR A 247 2.45 18.63 10.87
CA TYR A 247 1.31 18.87 11.74
C TYR A 247 0.99 17.64 12.60
N LYS A 248 0.97 16.45 12.00
CA LYS A 248 0.64 15.20 12.68
C LYS A 248 1.30 14.02 11.97
N LEU A 249 1.98 13.16 12.71
CA LEU A 249 2.44 11.88 12.17
C LEU A 249 1.25 10.93 11.97
N SER A 250 1.32 10.09 10.96
CA SER A 250 0.26 9.10 10.68
C SER A 250 0.11 8.06 11.80
N LYS A 251 1.20 7.76 12.53
CA LYS A 251 1.14 6.91 13.72
C LYS A 251 0.22 7.47 14.82
N ASP A 252 0.03 8.79 14.89
CA ASP A 252 -0.89 9.43 15.84
C ASP A 252 -2.36 9.29 15.42
N ILE A 253 -2.61 8.83 14.20
CA ILE A 253 -3.93 8.46 13.70
C ILE A 253 -4.15 6.96 13.95
N TRP A 254 -3.21 6.14 13.47
CA TRP A 254 -3.19 4.70 13.69
C TRP A 254 -1.73 4.22 13.85
N ASP A 255 -1.36 3.92 15.10
CA ASP A 255 -0.02 3.41 15.37
C ASP A 255 0.19 2.02 14.75
N ARG A 256 1.37 1.82 14.18
CA ARG A 256 1.77 0.60 13.44
C ARG A 256 0.89 0.28 12.22
N HIS A 257 0.23 1.26 11.62
CA HIS A 257 -0.52 1.04 10.36
C HIS A 257 0.42 0.62 9.23
N PRO A 258 -0.02 -0.28 8.32
CA PRO A 258 0.78 -0.61 7.14
C PRO A 258 0.82 0.59 6.20
N CYS A 259 1.93 0.78 5.49
CA CYS A 259 2.00 1.83 4.46
C CYS A 259 2.25 1.22 3.09
N CYS A 260 3.41 0.63 2.90
CA CYS A 260 3.82 0.05 1.64
C CYS A 260 4.05 -1.46 1.74
N ALA A 261 4.07 -2.09 0.58
CA ALA A 261 4.05 -3.53 0.42
C ALA A 261 4.97 -3.99 -0.71
N PHE A 262 5.66 -5.08 -0.47
CA PHE A 262 6.24 -5.90 -1.51
C PHE A 262 5.12 -6.74 -2.14
N VAL A 263 4.98 -6.69 -3.46
CA VAL A 263 3.95 -7.43 -4.19
C VAL A 263 4.49 -8.13 -5.43
N VAL A 264 3.82 -9.22 -5.77
CA VAL A 264 3.99 -9.94 -7.04
C VAL A 264 2.62 -10.29 -7.61
N THR A 265 2.54 -10.49 -8.93
CA THR A 265 1.33 -11.09 -9.51
C THR A 265 1.23 -12.56 -9.12
N LYS A 266 0.00 -13.08 -8.98
CA LYS A 266 -0.21 -14.52 -8.78
C LYS A 266 0.47 -15.35 -9.86
N GLU A 267 0.42 -14.88 -11.10
CA GLU A 267 1.04 -15.56 -12.24
C GLU A 267 2.54 -15.72 -12.05
N PHE A 268 3.26 -14.64 -11.67
CA PHE A 268 4.70 -14.70 -11.41
C PHE A 268 5.03 -15.71 -10.30
N ALA A 269 4.32 -15.65 -9.17
CA ALA A 269 4.53 -16.56 -8.05
C ALA A 269 4.28 -18.03 -8.41
N THR A 270 3.35 -18.28 -9.36
CA THR A 270 3.04 -19.64 -9.83
C THR A 270 4.04 -20.15 -10.87
N GLN A 271 4.50 -19.25 -11.74
CA GLN A 271 5.42 -19.60 -12.83
C GLN A 271 6.86 -19.75 -12.35
N TYR A 272 7.26 -18.96 -11.34
CA TYR A 272 8.63 -18.90 -10.81
C TYR A 272 8.64 -19.07 -9.28
N PRO A 273 8.20 -20.21 -8.73
CA PRO A 273 7.98 -20.37 -7.29
C PRO A 273 9.28 -20.29 -6.48
N ASN A 274 10.41 -20.80 -6.98
CA ASN A 274 11.69 -20.67 -6.26
C ASN A 274 12.26 -19.25 -6.31
N THR A 275 12.11 -18.56 -7.45
CA THR A 275 12.48 -17.15 -7.59
C THR A 275 11.63 -16.28 -6.67
N PHE A 276 10.31 -16.52 -6.62
CA PHE A 276 9.41 -15.84 -5.69
C PHE A 276 9.80 -16.09 -4.23
N GLY A 277 10.07 -17.36 -3.87
CA GLY A 277 10.52 -17.71 -2.52
C GLY A 277 11.84 -17.04 -2.12
N ALA A 278 12.77 -16.92 -3.06
CA ALA A 278 14.05 -16.23 -2.84
C ALA A 278 13.88 -14.71 -2.66
N LEU A 279 13.03 -14.07 -3.51
CA LEU A 279 12.66 -12.67 -3.36
C LEU A 279 12.00 -12.39 -2.01
N TRP A 280 11.05 -13.22 -1.63
CA TRP A 280 10.33 -13.05 -0.35
C TRP A 280 11.29 -13.11 0.84
N ARG A 281 12.21 -14.08 0.87
CA ARG A 281 13.24 -14.16 1.91
C ARG A 281 14.15 -12.95 1.93
N ALA A 282 14.57 -12.47 0.77
CA ALA A 282 15.39 -11.27 0.67
C ALA A 282 14.69 -10.02 1.25
N ILE A 283 13.39 -9.87 0.99
CA ILE A 283 12.60 -8.74 1.51
C ILE A 283 12.36 -8.87 3.01
N VAL A 284 12.00 -10.06 3.51
CA VAL A 284 11.81 -10.28 4.96
C VAL A 284 13.11 -9.99 5.71
N ASP A 285 14.24 -10.51 5.22
CA ASP A 285 15.56 -10.31 5.79
C ASP A 285 15.96 -8.82 5.80
N ALA A 286 15.76 -8.12 4.66
CA ALA A 286 16.00 -6.68 4.54
C ALA A 286 15.09 -5.86 5.47
N THR A 287 13.81 -6.24 5.61
CA THR A 287 12.86 -5.55 6.47
C THR A 287 13.25 -5.66 7.94
N HIS A 288 13.64 -6.86 8.40
CA HIS A 288 14.16 -7.05 9.76
C HIS A 288 15.48 -6.31 9.99
N TYR A 289 16.38 -6.28 9.01
CA TYR A 289 17.59 -5.46 9.10
C TYR A 289 17.26 -3.97 9.28
N ALA A 290 16.28 -3.47 8.53
CA ALA A 290 15.83 -2.10 8.62
C ALA A 290 15.08 -1.79 9.93
N SER A 291 14.52 -2.78 10.62
CA SER A 291 13.84 -2.58 11.91
C SER A 291 14.81 -2.24 13.03
N ASP A 292 16.06 -2.67 12.95
CA ASP A 292 17.10 -2.34 13.95
C ASP A 292 17.53 -0.87 13.83
N PRO A 293 17.34 -0.05 14.89
CA PRO A 293 17.78 1.34 14.90
C PRO A 293 19.28 1.54 14.63
N ALA A 294 20.12 0.54 14.95
CA ALA A 294 21.55 0.62 14.74
C ALA A 294 21.94 0.77 13.26
N HIS A 295 21.14 0.23 12.36
CA HIS A 295 21.40 0.24 10.90
C HIS A 295 20.84 1.48 10.18
N ARG A 296 20.01 2.30 10.84
CA ARG A 296 19.24 3.37 10.21
C ARG A 296 20.10 4.44 9.50
N LYS A 297 21.28 4.76 10.02
CA LYS A 297 22.20 5.71 9.38
C LYS A 297 22.90 5.14 8.18
N GLU A 298 23.34 3.88 8.24
CA GLU A 298 23.91 3.16 7.11
C GLU A 298 22.88 3.06 5.98
N ILE A 299 21.65 2.69 6.32
CA ILE A 299 20.55 2.60 5.37
C ILE A 299 20.28 3.97 4.73
N ALA A 300 20.25 5.06 5.51
CA ALA A 300 20.08 6.40 5.00
C ALA A 300 21.13 6.75 3.92
N ALA A 301 22.39 6.43 4.18
CA ALA A 301 23.48 6.63 3.22
C ALA A 301 23.32 5.75 1.98
N ALA A 302 22.94 4.48 2.16
CA ALA A 302 22.79 3.52 1.06
C ALA A 302 21.67 3.88 0.08
N ILE A 303 20.55 4.43 0.56
CA ILE A 303 19.39 4.77 -0.28
C ILE A 303 19.35 6.23 -0.76
N ALA A 304 20.27 7.07 -0.29
CA ALA A 304 20.34 8.51 -0.67
C ALA A 304 20.71 8.78 -2.13
N PRO A 305 21.53 7.98 -2.82
CA PRO A 305 22.01 8.26 -4.17
C PRO A 305 20.90 8.53 -5.19
N THR A 306 21.30 9.19 -6.31
CA THR A 306 20.38 9.65 -7.37
C THR A 306 19.59 8.52 -8.04
N ASN A 307 20.20 7.35 -8.16
CA ASN A 307 19.54 6.15 -8.70
C ASN A 307 18.48 5.54 -7.77
N TYR A 308 18.47 5.92 -6.49
CA TYR A 308 17.50 5.50 -5.48
C TYR A 308 16.54 6.64 -5.10
N LEU A 309 16.69 7.25 -3.92
CA LEU A 309 15.77 8.30 -3.46
C LEU A 309 16.12 9.69 -3.98
N ASN A 310 17.38 9.95 -4.33
CA ASN A 310 17.87 11.28 -4.72
C ASN A 310 17.53 12.34 -3.64
N GLN A 311 17.96 12.09 -2.40
CA GLN A 311 17.71 12.97 -1.27
C GLN A 311 18.99 13.28 -0.50
N PRO A 312 19.07 14.45 0.16
CA PRO A 312 20.14 14.70 1.12
C PRO A 312 20.13 13.66 2.24
N VAL A 313 21.30 13.09 2.57
CA VAL A 313 21.44 12.07 3.62
C VAL A 313 20.83 12.55 4.93
N ILE A 314 21.05 13.81 5.32
CA ILE A 314 20.52 14.37 6.57
C ILE A 314 18.99 14.34 6.63
N VAL A 315 18.29 14.49 5.51
CA VAL A 315 16.82 14.38 5.45
C VAL A 315 16.41 12.95 5.76
N LEU A 316 17.11 11.97 5.17
CA LEU A 316 16.82 10.55 5.39
C LEU A 316 17.19 10.09 6.80
N GLU A 317 18.31 10.58 7.36
CA GLU A 317 18.69 10.31 8.76
C GLU A 317 17.63 10.83 9.74
N GLN A 318 17.12 12.05 9.56
CA GLN A 318 16.07 12.59 10.42
C GLN A 318 14.81 11.71 10.42
N ILE A 319 14.45 11.17 9.25
CA ILE A 319 13.30 10.30 9.11
C ILE A 319 13.56 8.94 9.78
N LEU A 320 14.64 8.27 9.36
CA LEU A 320 14.91 6.89 9.76
C LEU A 320 15.29 6.76 11.22
N THR A 321 15.97 7.75 11.80
CA THR A 321 16.30 7.77 13.25
C THR A 321 15.19 8.33 14.13
N GLY A 322 14.18 8.99 13.51
CA GLY A 322 13.09 9.64 14.24
C GLY A 322 13.49 10.86 15.04
N THR A 323 14.70 11.40 14.84
CA THR A 323 15.15 12.68 15.44
C THR A 323 15.11 13.75 14.36
N TYR A 324 14.11 14.63 14.40
CA TYR A 324 13.81 15.52 13.29
C TYR A 324 13.30 16.89 13.72
N ALA A 325 13.55 17.91 12.88
CA ALA A 325 12.92 19.22 13.03
C ALA A 325 11.46 19.14 12.53
N ASP A 326 10.54 19.72 13.30
CA ASP A 326 9.11 19.72 12.96
C ASP A 326 8.67 20.86 12.01
N GLY A 327 9.55 21.85 11.78
CA GLY A 327 9.26 23.06 11.02
C GLY A 327 8.62 24.20 11.82
N LEU A 328 8.45 24.02 13.13
CA LEU A 328 7.93 25.01 14.06
C LEU A 328 8.98 25.45 15.09
N GLY A 329 10.24 25.05 14.91
CA GLY A 329 11.35 25.37 15.78
C GLY A 329 11.68 24.32 16.84
N ASN A 330 11.00 23.16 16.82
CA ASN A 330 11.26 22.11 17.79
C ASN A 330 11.99 20.94 17.12
N ILE A 331 12.82 20.23 17.92
CA ILE A 331 13.39 18.94 17.56
C ILE A 331 12.57 17.86 18.25
N GLN A 332 11.97 17.00 17.47
CA GLN A 332 11.19 15.86 17.92
C GLN A 332 12.06 14.61 18.00
N LYS A 333 11.72 13.70 18.94
CA LYS A 333 12.36 12.40 19.09
C LYS A 333 11.26 11.32 19.11
N VAL A 334 11.00 10.73 17.96
CA VAL A 334 10.00 9.69 17.73
C VAL A 334 10.67 8.56 16.96
N PRO A 335 11.38 7.63 17.63
CA PRO A 335 12.19 6.59 16.98
C PRO A 335 11.42 5.71 16.01
N ASP A 336 10.14 5.50 16.26
CA ASP A 336 9.19 4.74 15.46
C ASP A 336 8.32 5.62 14.52
N ARG A 337 8.78 6.86 14.21
CA ARG A 337 8.16 7.71 13.18
C ARG A 337 7.94 6.95 11.88
N ILE A 338 8.93 6.17 11.47
CA ILE A 338 8.84 5.08 10.49
C ILE A 338 9.46 3.85 11.12
N ASP A 339 8.85 2.69 10.90
CA ASP A 339 9.41 1.41 11.34
C ASP A 339 9.16 0.33 10.29
N PHE A 340 9.76 -0.84 10.47
CA PHE A 340 9.79 -1.89 9.46
C PHE A 340 9.40 -3.22 10.12
N ASP A 341 8.30 -3.80 9.63
CA ASP A 341 7.73 -5.04 10.13
C ASP A 341 7.15 -5.78 8.92
N PRO A 342 7.70 -6.94 8.51
CA PRO A 342 7.29 -7.58 7.27
C PRO A 342 5.92 -8.27 7.37
N TYR A 343 5.38 -8.45 8.57
CA TYR A 343 4.22 -9.30 8.76
C TYR A 343 2.91 -8.68 8.23
N PRO A 344 2.27 -9.27 7.20
CA PRO A 344 1.07 -8.72 6.58
C PRO A 344 -0.20 -9.19 7.33
N TRP A 345 -0.55 -8.51 8.43
CA TRP A 345 -1.73 -8.85 9.23
C TRP A 345 -3.01 -8.81 8.40
N HIS A 346 -3.81 -9.88 8.43
CA HIS A 346 -5.13 -9.90 7.78
C HIS A 346 -6.05 -8.82 8.34
N SER A 347 -5.94 -8.49 9.62
CA SER A 347 -6.71 -7.39 10.23
C SER A 347 -6.41 -6.02 9.63
N MET A 348 -5.19 -5.78 9.14
CA MET A 348 -4.84 -4.56 8.38
C MET A 348 -5.57 -4.52 7.04
N ALA A 349 -5.56 -5.65 6.29
CA ALA A 349 -6.30 -5.78 5.04
C ALA A 349 -7.81 -5.56 5.25
N ILE A 350 -8.38 -6.17 6.29
CA ILE A 350 -9.80 -6.03 6.61
C ILE A 350 -10.14 -4.56 6.91
N TRP A 351 -9.32 -3.86 7.70
CA TRP A 351 -9.55 -2.43 7.95
C TRP A 351 -9.50 -1.62 6.65
N ILE A 352 -8.51 -1.85 5.79
CA ILE A 352 -8.38 -1.17 4.49
C ILE A 352 -9.65 -1.38 3.65
N LEU A 353 -10.13 -2.61 3.54
CA LEU A 353 -11.35 -2.95 2.81
C LEU A 353 -12.58 -2.24 3.40
N THR A 354 -12.67 -2.09 4.73
CA THR A 354 -13.74 -1.30 5.37
C THR A 354 -13.69 0.17 4.97
N GLN A 355 -12.50 0.76 4.85
CA GLN A 355 -12.36 2.15 4.39
C GLN A 355 -12.65 2.27 2.89
N MET A 356 -12.21 1.32 2.06
CA MET A 356 -12.59 1.27 0.64
C MET A 356 -14.12 1.22 0.49
N LYS A 357 -14.80 0.45 1.33
CA LYS A 357 -16.27 0.39 1.38
C LYS A 357 -16.88 1.72 1.85
N ARG A 358 -16.38 2.27 2.97
CA ARG A 358 -16.84 3.55 3.55
C ARG A 358 -16.77 4.69 2.53
N TRP A 359 -15.74 4.72 1.71
CA TRP A 359 -15.50 5.81 0.76
C TRP A 359 -15.94 5.50 -0.69
N GLY A 360 -16.75 4.45 -0.88
CA GLY A 360 -17.36 4.13 -2.17
C GLY A 360 -16.44 3.52 -3.23
N HIS A 361 -15.20 3.17 -2.86
CA HIS A 361 -14.25 2.52 -3.77
C HIS A 361 -14.60 1.04 -4.01
N LEU A 362 -15.34 0.42 -3.11
CA LEU A 362 -15.90 -0.92 -3.28
C LEU A 362 -17.43 -0.86 -3.17
N LYS A 363 -18.12 -1.45 -4.15
CA LYS A 363 -19.58 -1.58 -4.19
C LYS A 363 -20.00 -3.01 -3.84
N GLY A 364 -21.26 -3.20 -3.45
CA GLY A 364 -21.81 -4.52 -3.13
C GLY A 364 -21.29 -5.10 -1.80
N GLU A 365 -21.50 -6.40 -1.59
CA GLU A 365 -21.01 -7.13 -0.42
C GLU A 365 -19.55 -7.55 -0.61
N VAL A 366 -18.78 -7.51 0.46
CA VAL A 366 -17.35 -7.89 0.46
C VAL A 366 -17.11 -8.91 1.55
N ASN A 367 -16.62 -10.07 1.19
CA ASN A 367 -16.10 -11.01 2.18
C ASN A 367 -14.68 -10.59 2.60
N TYR A 368 -14.60 -9.68 3.56
CA TYR A 368 -13.35 -9.07 4.03
C TYR A 368 -12.29 -10.10 4.38
N LYS A 369 -12.69 -11.16 5.13
CA LYS A 369 -11.77 -12.20 5.58
C LYS A 369 -11.19 -12.99 4.41
N ALA A 370 -12.04 -13.47 3.51
CA ALA A 370 -11.58 -14.25 2.35
C ALA A 370 -10.63 -13.45 1.45
N VAL A 371 -10.93 -12.16 1.22
CA VAL A 371 -10.05 -11.28 0.42
C VAL A 371 -8.71 -11.05 1.13
N ALA A 372 -8.73 -10.79 2.44
CA ALA A 372 -7.52 -10.61 3.23
C ALA A 372 -6.61 -11.84 3.18
N GLU A 373 -7.18 -13.03 3.39
CA GLU A 373 -6.46 -14.32 3.37
C GLU A 373 -5.88 -14.66 1.97
N GLN A 374 -6.56 -14.23 0.90
CA GLN A 374 -6.10 -14.47 -0.45
C GLN A 374 -4.94 -13.56 -0.88
N VAL A 375 -4.93 -12.33 -0.43
CA VAL A 375 -3.99 -11.30 -0.89
C VAL A 375 -2.80 -11.16 0.07
N TYR A 376 -3.04 -11.14 1.37
CA TYR A 376 -2.03 -10.95 2.40
C TYR A 376 -1.51 -12.31 2.89
N LEU A 377 -0.30 -12.68 2.52
CA LEU A 377 0.25 -14.03 2.76
C LEU A 377 0.85 -14.20 4.17
N ALA A 378 0.10 -13.85 5.21
CA ALA A 378 0.55 -13.84 6.60
C ALA A 378 1.17 -15.17 7.07
N ALA A 379 0.53 -16.30 6.81
CA ALA A 379 1.05 -17.61 7.21
C ALA A 379 2.35 -18.00 6.48
N GLY A 380 2.54 -17.50 5.26
CA GLY A 380 3.79 -17.69 4.52
C GLY A 380 4.92 -16.83 5.08
N CYS A 381 4.62 -15.57 5.43
CA CYS A 381 5.57 -14.67 6.06
C CYS A 381 6.10 -15.25 7.38
N ASP A 382 5.20 -15.70 8.26
CA ASP A 382 5.55 -16.32 9.55
C ASP A 382 6.47 -17.54 9.39
N ARG A 383 6.26 -18.36 8.36
CA ARG A 383 7.16 -19.49 8.08
C ARG A 383 8.55 -19.04 7.64
N ILE A 384 8.64 -18.00 6.81
CA ILE A 384 9.93 -17.45 6.37
C ILE A 384 10.65 -16.78 7.54
N GLU A 385 9.95 -16.02 8.37
CA GLU A 385 10.50 -15.44 9.59
C GLU A 385 11.09 -16.53 10.49
N LYS A 386 10.35 -17.60 10.73
CA LYS A 386 10.84 -18.76 11.49
C LYS A 386 12.06 -19.43 10.87
N GLU A 387 12.06 -19.62 9.54
CA GLU A 387 13.19 -20.20 8.81
C GLU A 387 14.45 -19.33 8.95
N LEU A 388 14.30 -18.02 8.87
CA LEU A 388 15.39 -17.06 8.98
C LEU A 388 15.80 -16.76 10.43
N GLY A 389 15.11 -17.32 11.43
CA GLY A 389 15.41 -17.15 12.85
C GLY A 389 14.84 -15.87 13.46
N TYR A 390 13.87 -15.24 12.82
CA TYR A 390 13.16 -14.06 13.33
C TYR A 390 11.98 -14.44 14.23
N PRO A 391 11.47 -13.51 15.04
CA PRO A 391 10.26 -13.70 15.83
C PRO A 391 9.06 -14.06 14.96
N THR A 392 8.18 -14.91 15.46
CA THR A 392 6.97 -15.37 14.76
C THR A 392 5.70 -14.92 15.45
N HIS A 393 4.59 -14.97 14.73
CA HIS A 393 3.29 -14.50 15.17
C HIS A 393 2.36 -15.67 15.52
N LYS A 394 1.56 -15.54 16.60
CA LYS A 394 0.61 -16.56 17.02
C LYS A 394 -0.76 -16.49 16.31
N ALA A 395 -1.01 -15.38 15.63
CA ALA A 395 -2.29 -15.10 14.98
C ALA A 395 -2.07 -14.28 13.70
N THR A 396 -2.99 -14.38 12.75
CA THR A 396 -2.99 -13.57 11.51
C THR A 396 -3.80 -12.28 11.63
N SER A 397 -4.52 -12.10 12.73
CA SER A 397 -5.37 -10.93 12.98
C SER A 397 -5.29 -10.48 14.43
N THR A 398 -5.37 -9.18 14.64
CA THR A 398 -5.43 -8.53 15.95
C THR A 398 -6.40 -7.36 15.91
N LYS A 399 -6.81 -6.85 17.07
CA LYS A 399 -7.56 -5.60 17.16
C LYS A 399 -6.62 -4.41 17.01
N HIS A 400 -7.12 -3.35 16.41
CA HIS A 400 -6.38 -2.10 16.26
C HIS A 400 -7.14 -0.95 16.93
N THR A 401 -6.41 0.07 17.39
CA THR A 401 -7.01 1.29 17.90
C THR A 401 -6.64 2.45 16.96
N ILE A 402 -7.64 3.07 16.36
CA ILE A 402 -7.48 4.16 15.39
C ILE A 402 -8.18 5.41 15.95
N MET A 403 -7.41 6.45 16.29
CA MET A 403 -7.90 7.66 16.96
C MET A 403 -8.82 7.35 18.16
N GLY A 404 -8.41 6.37 18.98
CA GLY A 404 -9.18 5.95 20.16
C GLY A 404 -10.34 4.98 19.89
N LYS A 405 -10.71 4.73 18.62
CA LYS A 405 -11.76 3.79 18.25
C LYS A 405 -11.18 2.40 18.00
N VAL A 406 -11.69 1.42 18.74
CA VAL A 406 -11.27 0.02 18.56
C VAL A 406 -11.88 -0.56 17.29
N PHE A 407 -11.03 -1.12 16.45
CA PHE A 407 -11.40 -1.94 15.31
C PHE A 407 -11.21 -3.42 15.65
N ASP A 408 -12.29 -4.19 15.57
CA ASP A 408 -12.28 -5.64 15.66
C ASP A 408 -12.54 -6.21 14.24
N PRO A 409 -11.60 -6.95 13.65
CA PRO A 409 -11.74 -7.48 12.29
C PRO A 409 -12.95 -8.43 12.13
N ASN A 410 -13.44 -9.03 13.23
CA ASN A 410 -14.64 -9.87 13.22
C ASN A 410 -15.95 -9.06 13.15
N LEU A 411 -15.88 -7.75 13.37
CA LEU A 411 -17.02 -6.83 13.37
C LEU A 411 -16.91 -5.74 12.27
N ALA A 412 -16.29 -6.10 11.14
CA ALA A 412 -15.96 -5.16 10.06
C ALA A 412 -17.19 -4.38 9.54
N ASP A 413 -18.30 -5.05 9.28
CA ASP A 413 -19.53 -4.39 8.80
C ASP A 413 -20.14 -3.45 9.84
N ALA A 414 -20.15 -3.85 11.12
CA ALA A 414 -20.60 -3.00 12.20
C ALA A 414 -19.70 -1.77 12.36
N TYR A 415 -18.39 -1.94 12.16
CA TYR A 415 -17.43 -0.85 12.17
C TYR A 415 -17.71 0.17 11.06
N VAL A 416 -17.94 -0.27 9.83
CA VAL A 416 -18.33 0.63 8.72
C VAL A 416 -19.60 1.40 9.06
N LYS A 417 -20.64 0.73 9.55
CA LYS A 417 -21.92 1.33 9.90
C LYS A 417 -21.84 2.31 11.09
N SER A 418 -20.79 2.22 11.91
CA SER A 418 -20.62 3.07 13.11
C SER A 418 -20.18 4.51 12.81
N PHE A 419 -19.77 4.82 11.60
CA PHE A 419 -19.36 6.16 11.21
C PHE A 419 -20.53 7.05 10.84
N LYS A 420 -20.44 8.35 11.18
CA LYS A 420 -21.44 9.36 10.80
C LYS A 420 -21.21 9.93 9.40
N ILE A 421 -19.94 9.96 8.97
CA ILE A 421 -19.53 10.54 7.69
C ILE A 421 -19.05 9.40 6.78
N HIS A 422 -19.66 9.32 5.61
CA HIS A 422 -19.39 8.36 4.56
C HIS A 422 -19.21 9.07 3.21
N SER A 423 -18.82 8.33 2.16
CA SER A 423 -18.88 8.83 0.79
C SER A 423 -20.27 9.36 0.44
N MET A 424 -20.31 10.32 -0.46
CA MET A 424 -21.56 10.90 -0.99
C MET A 424 -22.20 10.05 -2.09
N THR A 425 -21.52 9.05 -2.56
CA THR A 425 -21.94 8.16 -3.68
C THR A 425 -22.39 6.79 -3.18
#